data_6613e5e7d8993e5404e94391c8d0e714
#
_entry.id   6613e5e7d8993e5404e94391c8d0e714
#
_cell.length_a   1.000
_cell.length_b   1.000
_cell.length_c   1.000
_cell.angle_alpha   90.00
_cell.angle_beta   90.00
_cell.angle_gamma   90.00
#
_symmetry.space_group_name_H-M   'P 1'
#
loop_
_entity.id
_entity.type
_entity.pdbx_description
1 polymer ?
#
loop_
_entity_poly.entity_id
_entity_poly.type
_entity_poly.pdbx_seq_one_letter_code
_entity_poly.pdbx_strand_id
1 'polypeptide(L)'
;AVTSAIGMFEGYEDGSFGPENVVTRAEMAVIICTMLYGAGVNVNQFAETNVFTDVPAWAQGYVNLCSSLGIVAGVGDGKFDPNATVTTAQAVLMLCRALGYFQSAADFGSDWMLAATAKGTALGLYGDLKLTANAGLTRDNVAELVFNALTKAVPVQYNELLGVYYNENQGIIYSLEFNYLQTLGYKNFDLVYRLSLIHISEPTR
;
A
#
# COMPACT_ATOMS: atom_id res chain seq x y z
N ALA A 1 11.51 3.95 -11.33
CA ALA A 1 12.52 2.92 -11.64
C ALA A 1 12.30 1.62 -10.85
N VAL A 2 12.49 1.58 -9.52
CA VAL A 2 12.34 0.34 -8.72
C VAL A 2 10.90 -0.15 -8.72
N THR A 3 9.92 0.70 -8.44
CA THR A 3 8.48 0.34 -8.38
C THR A 3 7.94 -0.17 -9.71
N SER A 4 8.44 0.33 -10.84
CA SER A 4 8.11 -0.21 -12.16
C SER A 4 8.82 -1.54 -12.44
N ALA A 5 10.07 -1.70 -11.99
CA ALA A 5 10.83 -2.94 -12.18
C ALA A 5 10.21 -4.15 -11.48
N ILE A 6 9.53 -3.94 -10.35
CA ILE A 6 8.80 -4.99 -9.62
C ILE A 6 7.31 -5.08 -10.02
N GLY A 7 6.91 -4.45 -11.13
CA GLY A 7 5.56 -4.55 -11.69
C GLY A 7 4.46 -3.82 -10.93
N MET A 8 4.81 -2.88 -10.02
CA MET A 8 3.81 -2.12 -9.26
C MET A 8 3.15 -1.02 -10.08
N PHE A 9 3.83 -0.52 -11.08
CA PHE A 9 3.32 0.48 -12.01
C PHE A 9 3.58 0.02 -13.44
N GLU A 10 2.52 -0.22 -14.16
CA GLU A 10 2.57 -0.41 -15.60
C GLU A 10 2.61 0.94 -16.30
N GLY A 11 3.40 1.03 -17.39
CA GLY A 11 3.37 2.19 -18.28
C GLY A 11 2.10 2.20 -19.11
N TYR A 12 1.85 3.32 -19.77
CA TYR A 12 0.78 3.42 -20.78
C TYR A 12 1.17 2.67 -22.07
N GLU A 13 0.20 2.40 -22.94
CA GLU A 13 0.43 1.69 -24.23
C GLU A 13 1.48 2.37 -25.11
N ASP A 14 1.66 3.69 -24.98
CA ASP A 14 2.68 4.48 -25.67
C ASP A 14 4.08 4.36 -25.04
N GLY A 15 4.23 3.56 -24.00
CA GLY A 15 5.46 3.37 -23.23
C GLY A 15 5.77 4.48 -22.23
N SER A 16 4.92 5.51 -22.11
CA SER A 16 5.10 6.60 -21.15
C SER A 16 4.73 6.16 -19.74
N PHE A 17 5.32 6.78 -18.71
CA PHE A 17 4.93 6.58 -17.31
C PHE A 17 3.81 7.54 -16.87
N GLY A 18 3.72 8.73 -17.48
CA GLY A 18 2.76 9.77 -17.14
C GLY A 18 2.87 10.24 -15.68
N PRO A 19 4.03 10.74 -15.22
CA PRO A 19 4.28 11.05 -13.81
C PRO A 19 3.30 12.04 -13.20
N GLU A 20 2.81 12.98 -14.01
CA GLU A 20 1.89 14.04 -13.61
C GLU A 20 0.41 13.63 -13.64
N ASN A 21 0.10 12.46 -14.19
CA ASN A 21 -1.28 11.96 -14.19
C ASN A 21 -1.72 11.63 -12.78
N VAL A 22 -2.95 11.99 -12.44
CA VAL A 22 -3.53 11.70 -11.13
C VAL A 22 -3.80 10.19 -10.98
N VAL A 23 -3.75 9.72 -9.73
CA VAL A 23 -4.11 8.35 -9.38
C VAL A 23 -5.50 8.36 -8.76
N THR A 24 -6.38 7.50 -9.26
CA THR A 24 -7.72 7.32 -8.72
C THR A 24 -7.72 6.38 -7.51
N ARG A 25 -8.80 6.41 -6.74
CA ARG A 25 -8.99 5.49 -5.60
C ARG A 25 -9.00 4.02 -6.03
N ALA A 26 -9.57 3.71 -7.20
CA ALA A 26 -9.56 2.35 -7.74
C ALA A 26 -8.14 1.92 -8.17
N GLU A 27 -7.39 2.78 -8.85
CA GLU A 27 -6.00 2.48 -9.21
C GLU A 27 -5.11 2.30 -7.99
N MET A 28 -5.33 3.07 -6.93
CA MET A 28 -4.61 2.87 -5.66
C MET A 28 -4.90 1.50 -5.04
N ALA A 29 -6.13 0.98 -5.14
CA ALA A 29 -6.45 -0.38 -4.69
C ALA A 29 -5.69 -1.45 -5.50
N VAL A 30 -5.53 -1.28 -6.82
CA VAL A 30 -4.69 -2.16 -7.64
C VAL A 30 -3.23 -2.14 -7.16
N ILE A 31 -2.67 -0.96 -6.95
CA ILE A 31 -1.30 -0.79 -6.46
C ILE A 31 -1.10 -1.50 -5.11
N ILE A 32 -2.04 -1.35 -4.18
CA ILE A 32 -2.00 -2.03 -2.88
C ILE A 32 -2.06 -3.55 -3.03
N CYS A 33 -2.96 -4.08 -3.86
CA CYS A 33 -3.03 -5.52 -4.11
C CYS A 33 -1.73 -6.06 -4.71
N THR A 34 -1.13 -5.33 -5.65
CA THR A 34 0.18 -5.67 -6.24
C THR A 34 1.28 -5.65 -5.17
N MET A 35 1.26 -4.67 -4.26
CA MET A 35 2.20 -4.61 -3.14
C MET A 35 2.09 -5.84 -2.23
N LEU A 36 0.87 -6.29 -1.91
CA LEU A 36 0.64 -7.38 -0.97
C LEU A 36 0.86 -8.77 -1.55
N TYR A 37 0.59 -8.95 -2.85
CA TYR A 37 0.49 -10.29 -3.47
C TYR A 37 1.35 -10.45 -4.72
N GLY A 38 2.07 -9.41 -5.13
CA GLY A 38 2.89 -9.40 -6.33
C GLY A 38 2.13 -9.01 -7.60
N ALA A 39 2.89 -8.82 -8.69
CA ALA A 39 2.33 -8.54 -10.00
C ALA A 39 1.53 -9.74 -10.52
N GLY A 40 0.36 -9.48 -11.14
CA GLY A 40 -0.50 -10.54 -11.67
C GLY A 40 -1.36 -11.26 -10.62
N VAL A 41 -1.55 -10.65 -9.43
CA VAL A 41 -2.46 -11.18 -8.41
C VAL A 41 -3.83 -11.53 -8.99
N ASN A 42 -4.30 -12.76 -8.74
CA ASN A 42 -5.61 -13.19 -9.19
C ASN A 42 -6.70 -12.75 -8.20
N VAL A 43 -7.48 -11.75 -8.59
CA VAL A 43 -8.56 -11.19 -7.78
C VAL A 43 -9.96 -11.66 -8.22
N ASN A 44 -10.06 -12.59 -9.16
CA ASN A 44 -11.34 -13.03 -9.75
C ASN A 44 -12.33 -13.57 -8.70
N GLN A 45 -11.85 -14.28 -7.70
CA GLN A 45 -12.68 -14.79 -6.61
C GLN A 45 -13.36 -13.70 -5.76
N PHE A 46 -12.84 -12.48 -5.81
CA PHE A 46 -13.40 -11.32 -5.11
C PHE A 46 -14.30 -10.48 -6.00
N ALA A 47 -14.31 -10.69 -7.32
CA ALA A 47 -15.06 -9.89 -8.27
C ALA A 47 -16.59 -10.13 -8.19
N GLU A 48 -17.01 -11.29 -7.70
CA GLU A 48 -18.45 -11.64 -7.60
C GLU A 48 -19.13 -11.00 -6.38
N THR A 49 -18.39 -10.46 -5.44
CA THR A 49 -18.92 -9.84 -4.22
C THR A 49 -19.14 -8.35 -4.46
N ASN A 50 -20.39 -7.93 -4.61
CA ASN A 50 -20.72 -6.51 -4.78
C ASN A 50 -20.71 -5.78 -3.42
N VAL A 51 -19.53 -5.40 -2.94
CA VAL A 51 -19.38 -4.60 -1.70
C VAL A 51 -19.82 -3.16 -1.95
N PHE A 52 -19.52 -2.63 -3.15
CA PHE A 52 -19.86 -1.27 -3.56
C PHE A 52 -20.57 -1.28 -4.91
N THR A 53 -21.54 -0.36 -5.09
CA THR A 53 -22.42 -0.35 -6.27
C THR A 53 -21.86 0.41 -7.47
N ASP A 54 -20.81 1.19 -7.29
CA ASP A 54 -20.24 2.13 -8.27
C ASP A 54 -18.86 1.72 -8.80
N VAL A 55 -18.34 0.56 -8.39
CA VAL A 55 -17.01 0.11 -8.81
C VAL A 55 -17.10 -0.55 -10.19
N PRO A 56 -16.31 -0.12 -11.18
CA PRO A 56 -16.28 -0.72 -12.50
C PRO A 56 -15.73 -2.15 -12.47
N ALA A 57 -16.17 -3.00 -13.40
CA ALA A 57 -15.85 -4.44 -13.42
C ALA A 57 -14.34 -4.74 -13.31
N TRP A 58 -13.49 -3.96 -13.97
CA TRP A 58 -12.04 -4.16 -13.93
C TRP A 58 -11.43 -3.96 -12.54
N ALA A 59 -12.05 -3.11 -11.70
CA ALA A 59 -11.55 -2.77 -10.37
C ALA A 59 -12.22 -3.57 -9.25
N GLN A 60 -13.34 -4.23 -9.51
CA GLN A 60 -14.16 -4.90 -8.48
C GLN A 60 -13.36 -5.85 -7.62
N GLY A 61 -12.60 -6.76 -8.22
CA GLY A 61 -11.81 -7.73 -7.48
C GLY A 61 -10.77 -7.09 -6.56
N TYR A 62 -10.10 -6.06 -7.03
CA TYR A 62 -9.08 -5.34 -6.25
C TYR A 62 -9.69 -4.54 -5.09
N VAL A 63 -10.76 -3.79 -5.36
CA VAL A 63 -11.45 -3.00 -4.34
C VAL A 63 -12.07 -3.89 -3.28
N ASN A 64 -12.72 -4.99 -3.69
CA ASN A 64 -13.34 -5.94 -2.78
C ASN A 64 -12.31 -6.66 -1.91
N LEU A 65 -11.16 -7.06 -2.48
CA LEU A 65 -10.04 -7.62 -1.72
C LEU A 65 -9.52 -6.61 -0.69
N CYS A 66 -9.23 -5.38 -1.10
CA CYS A 66 -8.80 -4.33 -0.17
C CYS A 66 -9.84 -4.03 0.92
N SER A 67 -11.13 -4.11 0.59
CA SER A 67 -12.22 -3.96 1.56
C SER A 67 -12.27 -5.11 2.56
N SER A 68 -12.13 -6.36 2.09
CA SER A 68 -12.11 -7.55 2.97
C SER A 68 -10.93 -7.55 3.95
N LEU A 69 -9.81 -6.94 3.54
CA LEU A 69 -8.62 -6.74 4.38
C LEU A 69 -8.72 -5.51 5.28
N GLY A 70 -9.81 -4.76 5.23
CA GLY A 70 -9.99 -3.54 6.01
C GLY A 70 -9.10 -2.38 5.54
N ILE A 71 -8.48 -2.46 4.37
CA ILE A 71 -7.55 -1.44 3.86
C ILE A 71 -8.30 -0.22 3.32
N VAL A 72 -9.42 -0.45 2.64
CA VAL A 72 -10.27 0.61 2.10
C VAL A 72 -11.65 0.61 2.76
N ALA A 73 -12.27 1.79 2.75
CA ALA A 73 -13.67 1.98 3.14
C ALA A 73 -14.41 2.75 2.05
N GLY A 74 -15.72 2.58 2.00
CA GLY A 74 -16.60 3.38 1.14
C GLY A 74 -16.74 4.82 1.62
N VAL A 75 -17.38 5.63 0.77
CA VAL A 75 -17.66 7.04 1.03
C VAL A 75 -19.08 7.28 1.60
N GLY A 76 -19.83 6.21 1.82
CA GLY A 76 -21.23 6.22 2.23
C GLY A 76 -22.15 5.67 1.15
N ASP A 77 -23.40 5.41 1.50
CA ASP A 77 -24.47 4.95 0.61
C ASP A 77 -24.11 3.74 -0.29
N GLY A 78 -23.25 2.84 0.21
CA GLY A 78 -22.77 1.69 -0.54
C GLY A 78 -21.86 2.03 -1.73
N LYS A 79 -21.22 3.21 -1.71
CA LYS A 79 -20.34 3.68 -2.77
C LYS A 79 -18.88 3.72 -2.32
N PHE A 80 -17.99 3.52 -3.28
CA PHE A 80 -16.53 3.60 -3.13
C PHE A 80 -15.93 4.89 -3.70
N ASP A 81 -16.58 5.47 -4.70
CA ASP A 81 -16.09 6.59 -5.52
C ASP A 81 -14.77 6.26 -6.24
N PRO A 82 -14.78 5.25 -7.14
CA PRO A 82 -13.58 4.66 -7.74
C PRO A 82 -12.78 5.65 -8.59
N ASN A 83 -13.45 6.63 -9.22
CA ASN A 83 -12.84 7.58 -10.15
C ASN A 83 -12.34 8.87 -9.47
N ALA A 84 -12.66 9.08 -8.19
CA ALA A 84 -12.12 10.21 -7.46
C ALA A 84 -10.59 10.09 -7.35
N THR A 85 -9.89 11.21 -7.49
CA THR A 85 -8.46 11.29 -7.24
C THR A 85 -8.19 10.92 -5.77
N VAL A 86 -7.30 9.97 -5.52
CA VAL A 86 -6.90 9.60 -4.16
C VAL A 86 -6.17 10.76 -3.50
N THR A 87 -6.58 11.12 -2.27
CA THR A 87 -5.89 12.16 -1.51
C THR A 87 -4.67 11.58 -0.77
N THR A 88 -3.75 12.46 -0.37
CA THR A 88 -2.56 12.07 0.40
C THR A 88 -2.93 11.29 1.65
N ALA A 89 -3.87 11.79 2.47
CA ALA A 89 -4.27 11.11 3.70
C ALA A 89 -4.91 9.74 3.43
N GLN A 90 -5.71 9.62 2.36
CA GLN A 90 -6.31 8.35 1.96
C GLN A 90 -5.24 7.34 1.52
N ALA A 91 -4.32 7.73 0.64
CA ALA A 91 -3.26 6.85 0.17
C ALA A 91 -2.33 6.40 1.31
N VAL A 92 -1.95 7.32 2.19
CA VAL A 92 -1.12 7.02 3.36
C VAL A 92 -1.84 6.09 4.33
N LEU A 93 -3.15 6.30 4.60
CA LEU A 93 -3.93 5.38 5.41
C LEU A 93 -3.99 3.97 4.78
N MET A 94 -4.23 3.89 3.46
CA MET A 94 -4.24 2.61 2.74
C MET A 94 -2.89 1.90 2.85
N LEU A 95 -1.77 2.60 2.66
CA LEU A 95 -0.43 2.04 2.82
C LEU A 95 -0.16 1.59 4.26
N CYS A 96 -0.50 2.41 5.26
CA CYS A 96 -0.36 2.03 6.66
C CYS A 96 -1.16 0.76 7.00
N ARG A 97 -2.40 0.65 6.51
CA ARG A 97 -3.23 -0.55 6.73
C ARG A 97 -2.67 -1.77 6.01
N ALA A 98 -2.15 -1.60 4.80
CA ALA A 98 -1.48 -2.67 4.07
C ALA A 98 -0.21 -3.16 4.79
N LEU A 99 0.46 -2.29 5.55
CA LEU A 99 1.60 -2.62 6.42
C LEU A 99 1.18 -3.21 7.79
N GLY A 100 -0.14 -3.35 8.05
CA GLY A 100 -0.69 -3.93 9.27
C GLY A 100 -1.04 -2.95 10.37
N TYR A 101 -0.87 -1.64 10.17
CA TYR A 101 -1.26 -0.59 11.13
C TYR A 101 -2.76 -0.27 11.05
N PHE A 102 -3.27 0.53 11.99
CA PHE A 102 -4.67 0.97 12.07
C PHE A 102 -5.68 -0.18 12.19
N GLN A 103 -5.35 -1.19 13.00
CA GLN A 103 -6.24 -2.31 13.30
C GLN A 103 -7.16 -2.02 14.51
N SER A 104 -6.81 -1.07 15.36
CA SER A 104 -7.64 -0.64 16.48
C SER A 104 -8.35 0.69 16.21
N ALA A 105 -9.58 0.84 16.68
CA ALA A 105 -10.29 2.11 16.60
C ALA A 105 -9.52 3.25 17.33
N ALA A 106 -8.77 2.93 18.38
CA ALA A 106 -7.95 3.89 19.10
C ALA A 106 -6.84 4.53 18.25
N ASP A 107 -6.37 3.85 17.18
CA ASP A 107 -5.31 4.36 16.31
C ASP A 107 -5.72 5.62 15.53
N PHE A 108 -7.02 5.80 15.32
CA PHE A 108 -7.56 6.94 14.58
C PHE A 108 -7.71 8.21 15.41
N GLY A 109 -7.70 8.10 16.73
CA GLY A 109 -7.95 9.23 17.61
C GLY A 109 -9.28 9.93 17.28
N SER A 110 -9.28 11.27 17.39
CA SER A 110 -10.44 12.10 17.02
C SER A 110 -10.44 12.54 15.54
N ASP A 111 -9.32 12.41 14.85
CA ASP A 111 -9.14 12.84 13.46
C ASP A 111 -8.27 11.80 12.72
N TRP A 112 -8.91 11.03 11.86
CA TRP A 112 -8.25 9.98 11.11
C TRP A 112 -7.20 10.51 10.10
N MET A 113 -7.41 11.71 9.53
CA MET A 113 -6.45 12.29 8.58
C MET A 113 -5.17 12.71 9.30
N LEU A 114 -5.32 13.31 10.48
CA LEU A 114 -4.17 13.66 11.32
C LEU A 114 -3.42 12.41 11.77
N ALA A 115 -4.14 11.38 12.23
CA ALA A 115 -3.56 10.11 12.65
C ALA A 115 -2.80 9.42 11.50
N ALA A 116 -3.41 9.34 10.30
CA ALA A 116 -2.78 8.77 9.12
C ALA A 116 -1.52 9.54 8.71
N THR A 117 -1.58 10.88 8.68
CA THR A 117 -0.45 11.73 8.34
C THR A 117 0.69 11.58 9.34
N ALA A 118 0.40 11.57 10.63
CA ALA A 118 1.39 11.38 11.69
C ALA A 118 2.05 10.00 11.59
N LYS A 119 1.27 8.94 11.37
CA LYS A 119 1.79 7.59 11.19
C LYS A 119 2.66 7.48 9.93
N GLY A 120 2.20 8.02 8.81
CA GLY A 120 2.97 8.04 7.56
C GLY A 120 4.31 8.77 7.71
N THR A 121 4.33 9.87 8.46
CA THR A 121 5.56 10.59 8.81
C THR A 121 6.50 9.72 9.65
N ALA A 122 5.97 9.09 10.70
CA ALA A 122 6.74 8.22 11.58
C ALA A 122 7.34 7.01 10.84
N LEU A 123 6.65 6.50 9.82
CA LEU A 123 7.12 5.40 8.97
C LEU A 123 8.04 5.85 7.82
N GLY A 124 8.26 7.16 7.67
CA GLY A 124 9.09 7.72 6.60
C GLY A 124 8.47 7.63 5.21
N LEU A 125 7.13 7.48 5.10
CA LEU A 125 6.46 7.30 3.81
C LEU A 125 6.61 8.49 2.87
N TYR A 126 6.66 9.70 3.43
CA TYR A 126 6.73 10.92 2.61
C TYR A 126 8.09 11.14 1.95
N GLY A 127 9.19 10.61 2.54
CA GLY A 127 10.54 10.96 2.08
C GLY A 127 10.73 12.48 2.04
N ASP A 128 11.04 13.01 0.88
CA ASP A 128 11.20 14.46 0.64
C ASP A 128 9.92 15.15 0.12
N LEU A 129 8.83 14.40 -0.07
CA LEU A 129 7.56 14.93 -0.53
C LEU A 129 6.95 15.90 0.49
N LYS A 130 6.50 17.05 0.00
CA LYS A 130 5.80 18.07 0.78
C LYS A 130 4.33 18.10 0.34
N LEU A 131 3.54 17.20 0.91
CA LEU A 131 2.15 17.01 0.55
C LEU A 131 1.24 17.42 1.71
N THR A 132 0.13 18.10 1.39
CA THR A 132 -0.94 18.35 2.36
C THR A 132 -1.91 17.17 2.38
N ALA A 133 -2.59 16.92 3.50
CA ALA A 133 -3.47 15.77 3.70
C ALA A 133 -4.56 15.61 2.60
N ASN A 134 -5.09 16.74 2.13
CA ASN A 134 -6.17 16.79 1.12
C ASN A 134 -5.67 16.92 -0.33
N ALA A 135 -4.35 17.00 -0.55
CA ALA A 135 -3.83 17.07 -1.92
C ALA A 135 -4.11 15.77 -2.68
N GLY A 136 -4.64 15.90 -3.90
CA GLY A 136 -4.72 14.78 -4.84
C GLY A 136 -3.32 14.35 -5.27
N LEU A 137 -3.11 13.06 -5.45
CA LEU A 137 -1.80 12.50 -5.76
C LEU A 137 -1.63 12.23 -7.25
N THR A 138 -0.44 12.54 -7.75
CA THR A 138 0.03 12.11 -9.08
C THR A 138 0.66 10.72 -8.99
N ARG A 139 0.89 10.09 -10.15
CA ARG A 139 1.58 8.79 -10.23
C ARG A 139 2.99 8.84 -9.65
N ASP A 140 3.69 9.97 -9.83
CA ASP A 140 5.02 10.17 -9.26
C ASP A 140 4.97 10.22 -7.72
N ASN A 141 4.03 10.97 -7.15
CA ASN A 141 3.82 11.02 -5.70
C ASN A 141 3.50 9.64 -5.13
N VAL A 142 2.59 8.90 -5.76
CA VAL A 142 2.23 7.55 -5.30
C VAL A 142 3.42 6.59 -5.43
N ALA A 143 4.19 6.68 -6.51
CA ALA A 143 5.38 5.86 -6.70
C ALA A 143 6.43 6.08 -5.59
N GLU A 144 6.65 7.34 -5.18
CA GLU A 144 7.53 7.68 -4.07
C GLU A 144 7.00 7.17 -2.73
N LEU A 145 5.70 7.37 -2.43
CA LEU A 145 5.07 6.86 -1.20
C LEU A 145 5.19 5.34 -1.11
N VAL A 146 4.90 4.63 -2.20
CA VAL A 146 5.00 3.17 -2.28
C VAL A 146 6.46 2.71 -2.16
N PHE A 147 7.40 3.37 -2.82
CA PHE A 147 8.82 3.06 -2.70
C PHE A 147 9.29 3.18 -1.25
N ASN A 148 8.89 4.25 -0.56
CA ASN A 148 9.21 4.43 0.86
C ASN A 148 8.51 3.39 1.75
N ALA A 149 7.25 3.01 1.46
CA ALA A 149 6.56 1.93 2.17
C ALA A 149 7.30 0.60 2.05
N LEU A 150 7.85 0.30 0.87
CA LEU A 150 8.58 -0.94 0.62
C LEU A 150 9.97 -0.96 1.28
N THR A 151 10.68 0.17 1.27
CA THR A 151 12.10 0.22 1.61
C THR A 151 12.40 0.76 3.01
N LYS A 152 11.48 1.51 3.62
CA LYS A 152 11.67 2.15 4.93
C LYS A 152 10.74 1.59 5.99
N ALA A 153 9.46 1.38 5.65
CA ALA A 153 8.47 0.98 6.64
C ALA A 153 8.62 -0.48 7.06
N VAL A 154 8.36 -0.73 8.34
CA VAL A 154 8.36 -2.07 8.95
C VAL A 154 6.92 -2.57 8.99
N PRO A 155 6.58 -3.71 8.36
CA PRO A 155 5.26 -4.31 8.48
C PRO A 155 5.06 -4.88 9.89
N VAL A 156 3.82 -4.80 10.38
CA VAL A 156 3.45 -5.26 11.72
C VAL A 156 2.20 -6.13 11.67
N GLN A 157 1.99 -6.88 12.74
CA GLN A 157 0.74 -7.57 13.03
C GLN A 157 0.13 -6.99 14.31
N TYR A 158 -1.18 -7.14 14.47
CA TYR A 158 -1.91 -6.70 15.65
C TYR A 158 -2.43 -7.90 16.43
N ASN A 159 -2.14 -7.95 17.71
CA ASN A 159 -2.71 -8.93 18.62
C ASN A 159 -3.92 -8.30 19.32
N GLU A 160 -5.13 -8.71 18.93
CA GLU A 160 -6.37 -8.17 19.46
C GLU A 160 -6.55 -8.44 20.96
N LEU A 161 -6.07 -9.58 21.47
CA LEU A 161 -6.19 -9.96 22.88
C LEU A 161 -5.32 -9.09 23.79
N LEU A 162 -4.14 -8.72 23.31
CA LEU A 162 -3.18 -7.93 24.06
C LEU A 162 -3.27 -6.42 23.73
N GLY A 163 -3.95 -6.06 22.63
CA GLY A 163 -4.04 -4.69 22.19
C GLY A 163 -2.71 -4.08 21.72
N VAL A 164 -1.78 -4.91 21.22
CA VAL A 164 -0.42 -4.48 20.88
C VAL A 164 -0.04 -4.84 19.45
N TYR A 165 0.79 -4.00 18.83
CA TYR A 165 1.44 -4.28 17.57
C TYR A 165 2.76 -5.01 17.80
N TYR A 166 3.08 -5.96 16.92
CA TYR A 166 4.33 -6.69 16.96
C TYR A 166 4.83 -6.98 15.53
N ASN A 167 6.13 -7.25 15.41
CA ASN A 167 6.73 -7.70 14.17
C ASN A 167 7.13 -9.17 14.34
N GLU A 168 6.73 -10.05 13.43
CA GLU A 168 7.05 -11.49 13.49
C GLU A 168 8.55 -11.78 13.48
N ASN A 169 9.35 -10.90 12.91
CA ASN A 169 10.80 -11.06 12.86
C ASN A 169 11.53 -10.65 14.15
N GLN A 170 10.83 -10.24 15.20
CA GLN A 170 11.39 -9.98 16.53
C GLN A 170 11.66 -11.24 17.35
N GLY A 171 11.64 -12.43 16.75
CA GLY A 171 12.04 -13.66 17.41
C GLY A 171 13.55 -13.76 17.60
N ILE A 172 14.05 -13.59 18.84
CA ILE A 172 15.35 -13.99 19.39
C ILE A 172 16.59 -13.17 18.97
N ILE A 173 16.64 -12.49 17.85
CA ILE A 173 17.73 -11.56 17.51
C ILE A 173 17.20 -10.14 17.65
N TYR A 174 17.36 -9.63 18.85
CA TYR A 174 17.01 -8.28 19.26
C TYR A 174 17.50 -7.24 18.24
N SER A 175 16.58 -6.36 17.79
CA SER A 175 16.83 -5.08 17.14
C SER A 175 16.98 -5.01 15.61
N LEU A 176 16.72 -6.03 14.82
CA LEU A 176 16.65 -5.84 13.37
C LEU A 176 15.20 -5.71 12.93
N GLU A 177 14.72 -4.48 12.82
CA GLU A 177 13.46 -4.16 12.15
C GLU A 177 13.65 -4.31 10.64
N PHE A 178 13.10 -5.39 10.07
CA PHE A 178 13.15 -5.59 8.63
C PHE A 178 12.03 -4.81 7.94
N ASN A 179 12.38 -4.05 6.91
CA ASN A 179 11.38 -3.38 6.09
C ASN A 179 10.58 -4.39 5.24
N TYR A 180 9.57 -3.89 4.52
CA TYR A 180 8.66 -4.75 3.75
C TYR A 180 9.39 -5.60 2.71
N LEU A 181 10.32 -5.04 1.95
CA LEU A 181 11.07 -5.82 0.95
C LEU A 181 11.96 -6.88 1.57
N GLN A 182 12.57 -6.61 2.71
CA GLN A 182 13.37 -7.60 3.43
C GLN A 182 12.54 -8.75 3.97
N THR A 183 11.29 -8.48 4.34
CA THR A 183 10.38 -9.47 4.92
C THR A 183 9.65 -10.29 3.85
N LEU A 184 9.10 -9.62 2.84
CA LEU A 184 8.18 -10.20 1.86
C LEU A 184 8.69 -10.13 0.41
N GLY A 185 9.85 -9.50 0.17
CA GLY A 185 10.38 -9.29 -1.17
C GLY A 185 10.60 -10.59 -1.94
N TYR A 186 11.09 -11.64 -1.29
CA TYR A 186 11.26 -12.95 -1.91
C TYR A 186 9.91 -13.53 -2.39
N LYS A 187 8.90 -13.48 -1.50
CA LYS A 187 7.60 -14.09 -1.78
C LYS A 187 6.82 -13.32 -2.85
N ASN A 188 6.84 -11.99 -2.79
CA ASN A 188 5.95 -11.15 -3.60
C ASN A 188 6.59 -10.66 -4.90
N PHE A 189 7.93 -10.59 -4.95
CA PHE A 189 8.66 -9.96 -6.05
C PHE A 189 9.88 -10.76 -6.53
N ASP A 190 10.04 -12.02 -6.10
CA ASP A 190 11.17 -12.88 -6.43
C ASP A 190 12.55 -12.24 -6.14
N LEU A 191 12.62 -11.40 -5.09
CA LEU A 191 13.84 -10.72 -4.71
C LEU A 191 14.71 -11.60 -3.81
N VAL A 192 16.02 -11.63 -4.07
CA VAL A 192 16.98 -12.33 -3.23
C VAL A 192 17.69 -11.33 -2.31
N TYR A 193 17.50 -11.48 -0.99
CA TYR A 193 18.21 -10.69 0.00
C TYR A 193 19.63 -11.23 0.22
N ARG A 194 20.64 -10.38 0.05
CA ARG A 194 22.04 -10.71 0.34
C ARG A 194 22.56 -9.86 1.50
N LEU A 195 23.01 -10.51 2.56
CA LEU A 195 23.48 -9.88 3.81
C LEU A 195 24.71 -8.96 3.65
N SER A 196 25.48 -9.05 2.56
CA SER A 196 26.76 -8.37 2.45
C SER A 196 26.76 -7.00 1.75
N LEU A 197 25.70 -6.67 1.04
CA LEU A 197 25.49 -5.34 0.40
C LEU A 197 24.01 -5.27 0.04
N ILE A 198 23.36 -4.16 0.33
CA ILE A 198 21.98 -3.89 -0.12
C ILE A 198 22.02 -3.68 -1.63
N HIS A 199 22.09 -4.78 -2.37
CA HIS A 199 21.85 -4.80 -3.79
C HIS A 199 20.53 -5.51 -4.02
N ILE A 200 19.53 -4.76 -4.47
CA ILE A 200 18.37 -5.31 -5.15
C ILE A 200 18.95 -5.91 -6.43
N SER A 201 19.16 -7.22 -6.47
CA SER A 201 19.53 -7.89 -7.70
C SER A 201 18.29 -7.93 -8.60
N GLU A 202 18.49 -7.69 -9.89
CA GLU A 202 17.44 -7.85 -10.89
C GLU A 202 16.77 -9.23 -10.75
N PRO A 203 15.45 -9.33 -11.03
CA PRO A 203 14.76 -10.61 -11.00
C PRO A 203 15.46 -11.58 -11.95
N THR A 204 15.81 -12.74 -11.46
CA THR A 204 16.32 -13.85 -12.29
C THR A 204 15.19 -14.29 -13.20
N ARG A 205 15.34 -14.06 -14.51
CA ARG A 205 14.48 -14.60 -15.56
C ARG A 205 14.63 -16.11 -15.68
#